data_1bbb33a6464eab7fff0d0626caa43c75
#
_entry.id   1bbb33a6464eab7fff0d0626caa43c75
#
_cell.length_a   1.000
_cell.length_b   1.000
_cell.length_c   1.000
_cell.angle_alpha   90.00
_cell.angle_beta   90.00
_cell.angle_gamma   90.00
#
_symmetry.space_group_name_H-M   'P 1'
#
loop_
_entity.id
_entity.type
_entity.pdbx_description
1 polymer ?
#
loop_
_entity_poly.entity_id
_entity_poly.type
_entity_poly.pdbx_seq_one_letter_code
_entity_poly.pdbx_strand_id
1 'polypeptide(L)'
;GAVGIANIERFAGAPRRMHPRNIFPDCRSVISIVQPFPRGSYRGITEGTHWANYTFYSYNKLNTVFRPAVTYATACFIEDSGWEAVPVYPGVPERPGARPPVAPDRPGPDVNINVRIAAVACGLGEIGWSKVFLTRKWGPRVRIGTILTDAQLEPDPLVEPGTLCNRCMRCVGDCPGGAIPKAGEREPIRIQIDDKTYEWGDVHMGRCTLTHHGLNWEASPFLRHDLPDLDMNVRQSKLTEEEAYRVCYSLAQANWTPAAELDTGDAVMAYYRQIIEH
;
A
#
# COMPACT_ATOMS: atom_id res chain seq x y z
N GLY A 1 11.98 3.67 13.26
CA GLY A 1 10.54 3.62 13.07
C GLY A 1 9.78 4.40 14.13
N ALA A 2 8.49 4.29 14.12
CA ALA A 2 7.60 4.75 15.16
C ALA A 2 6.48 3.73 15.37
N VAL A 3 5.91 3.71 16.56
CA VAL A 3 4.78 2.88 16.93
C VAL A 3 3.65 3.78 17.40
N GLY A 4 2.42 3.37 17.18
CA GLY A 4 1.22 4.03 17.68
C GLY A 4 0.15 3.00 18.01
N ILE A 5 -0.76 3.39 18.89
CA ILE A 5 -1.80 2.55 19.47
C ILE A 5 -3.16 3.17 19.21
N ALA A 6 -4.13 2.36 18.85
CA ALA A 6 -5.53 2.72 18.80
C ALA A 6 -6.35 1.75 19.67
N ASN A 7 -7.40 2.25 20.32
CA ASN A 7 -8.43 1.39 20.83
C ASN A 7 -9.31 0.86 19.69
N ILE A 8 -10.02 -0.22 19.93
CA ILE A 8 -10.83 -0.89 18.90
C ILE A 8 -12.04 -0.04 18.46
N GLU A 9 -12.54 0.85 19.31
CA GLU A 9 -13.68 1.71 19.04
C GLU A 9 -13.43 2.69 17.89
N ARG A 10 -12.16 3.06 17.64
CA ARG A 10 -11.76 3.87 16.47
C ARG A 10 -12.04 3.18 15.13
N PHE A 11 -12.34 1.90 15.14
CA PHE A 11 -12.70 1.11 13.96
C PHE A 11 -14.21 0.88 13.82
N ALA A 12 -15.06 1.48 14.65
CA ALA A 12 -16.52 1.30 14.59
C ALA A 12 -17.14 1.61 13.23
N GLY A 13 -16.56 2.58 12.50
CA GLY A 13 -16.97 2.93 11.13
C GLY A 13 -16.32 2.08 10.02
N ALA A 14 -15.50 1.08 10.36
CA ALA A 14 -14.85 0.26 9.36
C ALA A 14 -15.86 -0.60 8.58
N PRO A 15 -15.69 -0.77 7.26
CA PRO A 15 -16.50 -1.71 6.49
C PRO A 15 -16.47 -3.11 7.13
N ARG A 16 -17.61 -3.81 7.11
CA ARG A 16 -17.75 -5.13 7.77
C ARG A 16 -16.57 -6.07 7.48
N ARG A 17 -16.06 -6.11 6.24
CA ARG A 17 -14.93 -6.97 5.86
C ARG A 17 -13.56 -6.46 6.30
N MET A 18 -13.47 -5.27 6.87
CA MET A 18 -12.20 -4.63 7.26
C MET A 18 -12.11 -4.37 8.76
N HIS A 19 -13.13 -4.78 9.53
CA HIS A 19 -13.13 -4.57 10.97
C HIS A 19 -12.19 -5.57 11.67
N PRO A 20 -11.29 -5.12 12.55
CA PRO A 20 -10.27 -5.98 13.19
C PRO A 20 -10.83 -7.19 13.93
N ARG A 21 -11.99 -7.05 14.56
CA ARG A 21 -12.67 -8.17 15.26
C ARG A 21 -13.14 -9.31 14.35
N ASN A 22 -13.09 -9.16 13.04
CA ASN A 22 -13.31 -10.29 12.13
C ASN A 22 -12.10 -11.22 12.05
N ILE A 23 -10.90 -10.71 12.35
CA ILE A 23 -9.69 -11.53 12.47
C ILE A 23 -9.55 -12.01 13.91
N PHE A 24 -9.66 -11.10 14.87
CA PHE A 24 -9.49 -11.37 16.28
C PHE A 24 -10.68 -10.81 17.07
N PRO A 25 -11.70 -11.65 17.45
CA PRO A 25 -12.92 -11.19 18.13
C PRO A 25 -12.68 -10.43 19.42
N ASP A 26 -11.71 -10.85 20.21
CA ASP A 26 -11.38 -10.28 21.52
C ASP A 26 -10.44 -9.07 21.42
N CYS A 27 -10.15 -8.60 20.20
CA CYS A 27 -9.32 -7.44 19.98
C CYS A 27 -9.82 -6.21 20.74
N ARG A 28 -8.95 -5.61 21.55
CA ARG A 28 -9.17 -4.37 22.30
C ARG A 28 -8.32 -3.24 21.82
N SER A 29 -7.11 -3.55 21.34
CA SER A 29 -6.18 -2.56 20.83
C SER A 29 -5.58 -2.97 19.50
N VAL A 30 -5.29 -1.97 18.67
CA VAL A 30 -4.58 -2.11 17.40
C VAL A 30 -3.27 -1.35 17.51
N ILE A 31 -2.17 -2.01 17.21
CA ILE A 31 -0.84 -1.41 17.21
C ILE A 31 -0.37 -1.29 15.77
N SER A 32 0.02 -0.10 15.35
CA SER A 32 0.66 0.12 14.06
C SER A 32 2.13 0.50 14.23
N ILE A 33 2.98 -0.08 13.39
CA ILE A 33 4.42 0.18 13.38
C ILE A 33 4.80 0.72 12.01
N VAL A 34 5.36 1.92 11.94
CA VAL A 34 5.88 2.49 10.71
C VAL A 34 7.39 2.32 10.64
N GLN A 35 7.86 1.75 9.55
CA GLN A 35 9.27 1.58 9.26
C GLN A 35 9.66 2.42 8.05
N PRO A 36 10.57 3.38 8.22
CA PRO A 36 11.05 4.18 7.10
C PRO A 36 12.01 3.37 6.24
N PHE A 37 12.03 3.68 4.96
CA PHE A 37 13.07 3.18 4.08
C PHE A 37 14.14 4.24 3.79
N PRO A 38 15.39 3.82 3.51
CA PRO A 38 16.51 4.73 3.31
C PRO A 38 16.30 5.66 2.12
N ARG A 39 16.59 6.95 2.29
CA ARG A 39 16.51 7.92 1.17
C ARG A 39 17.41 7.54 0.01
N GLY A 40 18.60 7.01 0.32
CA GLY A 40 19.56 6.61 -0.71
C GLY A 40 19.13 5.43 -1.57
N SER A 41 18.13 4.64 -1.12
CA SER A 41 17.71 3.44 -1.88
C SER A 41 17.08 3.77 -3.23
N TYR A 42 16.52 4.96 -3.41
CA TYR A 42 16.00 5.39 -4.72
C TYR A 42 16.89 6.42 -5.45
N ARG A 43 18.11 6.65 -4.95
CA ARG A 43 19.05 7.56 -5.63
C ARG A 43 19.35 7.12 -7.05
N GLY A 44 19.59 5.82 -7.24
CA GLY A 44 19.82 5.26 -8.55
C GLY A 44 18.65 5.40 -9.52
N ILE A 45 17.40 5.38 -9.01
CA ILE A 45 16.21 5.68 -9.83
C ILE A 45 16.22 7.16 -10.25
N THR A 46 16.50 8.07 -9.31
CA THR A 46 16.58 9.51 -9.61
C THR A 46 17.63 9.82 -10.67
N GLU A 47 18.77 9.14 -10.62
CA GLU A 47 19.86 9.29 -11.60
C GLU A 47 19.63 8.45 -12.88
N GLY A 48 18.64 7.56 -12.90
CA GLY A 48 18.39 6.67 -14.05
C GLY A 48 19.45 5.57 -14.23
N THR A 49 20.20 5.22 -13.18
CA THR A 49 21.38 4.35 -13.30
C THR A 49 21.30 3.06 -12.52
N HIS A 50 20.46 2.97 -11.48
CA HIS A 50 20.42 1.78 -10.63
C HIS A 50 19.07 1.66 -9.86
N TRP A 51 18.29 0.65 -10.19
CA TRP A 51 16.92 0.48 -9.70
C TRP A 51 16.80 -0.57 -8.59
N ALA A 52 17.72 -1.54 -8.60
CA ALA A 52 17.68 -2.69 -7.70
C ALA A 52 17.71 -2.31 -6.22
N ASN A 53 18.40 -1.24 -5.82
CA ASN A 53 18.43 -0.80 -4.43
C ASN A 53 17.05 -0.42 -3.89
N TYR A 54 16.23 0.28 -4.69
CA TYR A 54 14.85 0.59 -4.27
C TYR A 54 14.03 -0.69 -4.15
N THR A 55 14.06 -1.54 -5.18
CA THR A 55 13.31 -2.80 -5.19
C THR A 55 13.69 -3.66 -4.02
N PHE A 56 14.98 -3.80 -3.73
CA PHE A 56 15.46 -4.65 -2.65
C PHE A 56 15.17 -4.06 -1.27
N TYR A 57 15.65 -2.83 -0.97
CA TYR A 57 15.61 -2.28 0.39
C TYR A 57 14.33 -1.55 0.75
N SER A 58 13.62 -0.97 -0.22
CA SER A 58 12.44 -0.11 0.02
C SER A 58 11.12 -0.75 -0.35
N TYR A 59 11.15 -1.80 -1.16
CA TYR A 59 9.95 -2.53 -1.58
C TYR A 59 9.99 -3.99 -1.12
N ASN A 60 10.79 -4.85 -1.77
CA ASN A 60 10.74 -6.29 -1.53
C ASN A 60 11.14 -6.64 -0.08
N LYS A 61 12.41 -6.47 0.30
CA LYS A 61 12.90 -6.91 1.63
C LYS A 61 12.26 -6.14 2.78
N LEU A 62 11.91 -4.87 2.59
CA LEU A 62 11.19 -4.16 3.62
C LEU A 62 9.80 -4.74 3.84
N ASN A 63 9.11 -5.17 2.79
CA ASN A 63 7.78 -5.77 2.89
C ASN A 63 7.80 -7.23 3.36
N THR A 64 8.78 -8.03 2.92
CA THR A 64 8.78 -9.49 3.09
C THR A 64 9.68 -9.98 4.23
N VAL A 65 10.63 -9.17 4.69
CA VAL A 65 11.59 -9.55 5.72
C VAL A 65 11.57 -8.59 6.89
N PHE A 66 11.94 -7.33 6.68
CA PHE A 66 12.18 -6.41 7.80
C PHE A 66 10.91 -6.04 8.55
N ARG A 67 9.84 -5.74 7.86
CA ARG A 67 8.55 -5.43 8.49
C ARG A 67 7.94 -6.65 9.19
N PRO A 68 7.82 -7.82 8.54
CA PRO A 68 7.34 -9.04 9.22
C PRO A 68 8.16 -9.40 10.44
N ALA A 69 9.49 -9.30 10.38
CA ALA A 69 10.35 -9.59 11.53
C ALA A 69 10.05 -8.70 12.74
N VAL A 70 9.83 -7.40 12.51
CA VAL A 70 9.48 -6.48 13.61
C VAL A 70 8.08 -6.75 14.15
N THR A 71 7.09 -6.95 13.29
CA THR A 71 5.71 -7.29 13.76
C THR A 71 5.69 -8.61 14.49
N TYR A 72 6.41 -9.63 14.01
CA TYR A 72 6.54 -10.91 14.68
C TYR A 72 7.19 -10.78 16.07
N ALA A 73 8.35 -10.13 16.15
CA ALA A 73 9.04 -9.95 17.43
C ALA A 73 8.20 -9.15 18.44
N THR A 74 7.44 -8.16 17.97
CA THR A 74 6.53 -7.39 18.83
C THR A 74 5.36 -8.24 19.29
N ALA A 75 4.79 -9.09 18.43
CA ALA A 75 3.73 -10.01 18.81
C ALA A 75 4.20 -10.99 19.88
N CYS A 76 5.36 -11.63 19.70
CA CYS A 76 5.96 -12.51 20.72
C CYS A 76 6.16 -11.79 22.06
N PHE A 77 6.65 -10.56 22.05
CA PHE A 77 6.82 -9.75 23.28
C PHE A 77 5.49 -9.52 24.02
N ILE A 78 4.41 -9.28 23.29
CA ILE A 78 3.06 -9.11 23.86
C ILE A 78 2.59 -10.44 24.45
N GLU A 79 2.78 -11.56 23.75
CA GLU A 79 2.40 -12.90 24.22
C GLU A 79 3.23 -13.33 25.44
N ASP A 80 4.53 -13.06 25.47
CA ASP A 80 5.37 -13.28 26.65
C ASP A 80 4.90 -12.46 27.88
N SER A 81 4.15 -11.38 27.64
CA SER A 81 3.54 -10.57 28.68
C SER A 81 2.15 -11.05 29.12
N GLY A 82 1.67 -12.17 28.56
CA GLY A 82 0.42 -12.84 28.94
C GLY A 82 -0.83 -12.39 28.18
N TRP A 83 -0.67 -11.71 27.03
CA TRP A 83 -1.75 -11.28 26.15
C TRP A 83 -1.66 -12.00 24.81
N GLU A 84 -2.78 -12.12 24.09
CA GLU A 84 -2.76 -12.63 22.72
C GLU A 84 -2.41 -11.51 21.73
N ALA A 85 -1.63 -11.83 20.70
CA ALA A 85 -1.22 -10.88 19.67
C ALA A 85 -1.25 -11.49 18.28
N VAL A 86 -2.00 -10.86 17.35
CA VAL A 86 -2.13 -11.30 15.97
C VAL A 86 -1.38 -10.36 15.04
N PRO A 87 -0.20 -10.73 14.52
CA PRO A 87 0.49 -9.95 13.51
C PRO A 87 -0.28 -10.05 12.19
N VAL A 88 -0.82 -8.92 11.72
CA VAL A 88 -1.65 -8.89 10.52
C VAL A 88 -0.79 -8.91 9.26
N TYR A 89 -1.11 -9.83 8.34
CA TYR A 89 -0.52 -9.81 7.01
C TYR A 89 -0.94 -8.53 6.27
N PRO A 90 0.00 -7.72 5.83
CA PRO A 90 -0.30 -6.41 5.24
C PRO A 90 -0.51 -6.47 3.73
N GLY A 91 -0.99 -7.58 3.23
CA GLY A 91 -1.29 -7.80 1.81
C GLY A 91 -2.37 -6.86 1.26
N VAL A 92 -2.53 -6.89 -0.05
CA VAL A 92 -3.68 -6.26 -0.69
C VAL A 92 -4.92 -7.10 -0.36
N PRO A 93 -6.05 -6.49 0.00
CA PRO A 93 -7.28 -7.24 0.19
C PRO A 93 -7.57 -8.07 -1.06
N GLU A 94 -7.72 -9.37 -0.87
CA GLU A 94 -8.19 -10.24 -1.93
C GLU A 94 -9.55 -9.74 -2.44
N ARG A 95 -9.90 -10.09 -3.68
CA ARG A 95 -11.14 -9.61 -4.33
C ARG A 95 -12.33 -9.84 -3.42
N PRO A 96 -13.13 -8.80 -3.10
CA PRO A 96 -14.33 -8.94 -2.32
C PRO A 96 -15.24 -10.03 -2.93
N GLY A 97 -15.64 -11.00 -2.10
CA GLY A 97 -16.56 -12.06 -2.56
C GLY A 97 -15.92 -13.27 -3.24
N ALA A 98 -14.59 -13.36 -3.25
CA ALA A 98 -13.89 -14.48 -3.90
C ALA A 98 -14.20 -15.84 -3.28
N ARG A 99 -14.50 -15.89 -1.97
CA ARG A 99 -14.81 -17.13 -1.24
C ARG A 99 -16.05 -16.98 -0.36
N PRO A 100 -16.87 -18.02 -0.22
CA PRO A 100 -18.01 -17.99 0.69
C PRO A 100 -17.52 -17.97 2.15
N PRO A 101 -18.32 -17.43 3.09
CA PRO A 101 -18.04 -17.55 4.51
C PRO A 101 -17.90 -19.01 4.95
N VAL A 102 -16.93 -19.28 5.82
CA VAL A 102 -16.73 -20.61 6.40
C VAL A 102 -17.55 -20.83 7.66
N ALA A 103 -18.15 -19.77 8.20
CA ALA A 103 -19.04 -19.81 9.35
C ALA A 103 -20.17 -18.79 9.19
N PRO A 104 -21.36 -19.06 9.79
CA PRO A 104 -22.46 -18.09 9.83
C PRO A 104 -21.99 -16.75 10.41
N ASP A 105 -22.52 -15.65 9.88
CA ASP A 105 -22.26 -14.28 10.34
C ASP A 105 -20.81 -13.78 10.25
N ARG A 106 -19.91 -14.57 9.65
CA ARG A 106 -18.55 -14.15 9.35
C ARG A 106 -18.42 -13.67 7.90
N PRO A 107 -17.52 -12.73 7.61
CA PRO A 107 -17.15 -12.45 6.23
C PRO A 107 -16.41 -13.64 5.60
N GLY A 108 -16.43 -13.75 4.29
CA GLY A 108 -15.59 -14.74 3.61
C GLY A 108 -14.10 -14.45 3.82
N PRO A 109 -13.25 -15.48 3.81
CA PRO A 109 -11.79 -15.28 3.92
C PRO A 109 -11.27 -14.54 2.66
N ASP A 110 -10.15 -13.86 2.63
CA ASP A 110 -9.33 -13.45 3.75
C ASP A 110 -9.75 -12.03 4.17
N VAL A 111 -10.05 -11.85 5.44
CA VAL A 111 -10.34 -10.51 6.00
C VAL A 111 -9.03 -9.74 6.05
N ASN A 112 -9.06 -8.49 5.63
CA ASN A 112 -7.88 -7.65 5.62
C ASN A 112 -8.17 -6.26 6.20
N ILE A 113 -7.27 -5.77 7.02
CA ILE A 113 -7.33 -4.43 7.60
C ILE A 113 -6.61 -3.46 6.68
N ASN A 114 -7.21 -2.32 6.41
CA ASN A 114 -6.50 -1.25 5.72
C ASN A 114 -5.43 -0.66 6.64
N VAL A 115 -4.18 -1.09 6.44
CA VAL A 115 -3.05 -0.68 7.28
C VAL A 115 -2.78 0.82 7.29
N ARG A 116 -3.15 1.56 6.24
CA ARG A 116 -3.01 3.02 6.21
C ARG A 116 -4.01 3.67 7.15
N ILE A 117 -5.27 3.22 7.13
CA ILE A 117 -6.32 3.68 8.04
C ILE A 117 -5.99 3.27 9.48
N ALA A 118 -5.47 2.05 9.68
CA ALA A 118 -5.00 1.61 10.99
C ALA A 118 -3.90 2.54 11.54
N ALA A 119 -2.93 2.91 10.72
CA ALA A 119 -1.87 3.83 11.13
C ALA A 119 -2.39 5.25 11.43
N VAL A 120 -3.42 5.72 10.72
CA VAL A 120 -4.11 6.98 11.07
C VAL A 120 -4.80 6.85 12.42
N ALA A 121 -5.56 5.78 12.63
CA ALA A 121 -6.25 5.50 13.91
C ALA A 121 -5.28 5.39 15.09
N CYS A 122 -4.05 4.93 14.83
CA CYS A 122 -2.96 4.86 15.80
C CYS A 122 -2.17 6.17 15.96
N GLY A 123 -2.62 7.29 15.39
CA GLY A 123 -2.00 8.60 15.57
C GLY A 123 -0.64 8.80 14.87
N LEU A 124 -0.26 7.93 13.94
CA LEU A 124 1.06 7.96 13.30
C LEU A 124 1.17 8.93 12.12
N GLY A 125 0.04 9.46 11.66
CA GLY A 125 0.00 10.36 10.52
C GLY A 125 -1.39 10.55 9.95
N GLU A 126 -1.47 10.99 8.71
CA GLU A 126 -2.72 11.16 7.96
C GLU A 126 -2.61 10.64 6.54
N ILE A 127 -3.73 10.42 5.87
CA ILE A 127 -3.77 10.12 4.44
C ILE A 127 -3.83 11.45 3.69
N GLY A 128 -2.82 11.70 2.86
CA GLY A 128 -2.79 12.89 2.00
C GLY A 128 -3.73 12.80 0.81
N TRP A 129 -3.94 13.93 0.11
CA TRP A 129 -4.83 14.01 -1.05
C TRP A 129 -4.58 12.92 -2.11
N SER A 130 -3.32 12.51 -2.26
CA SER A 130 -2.91 11.43 -3.17
C SER A 130 -3.26 10.01 -2.70
N LYS A 131 -4.03 9.84 -1.63
CA LYS A 131 -4.33 8.54 -1.01
C LYS A 131 -3.09 7.84 -0.40
N VAL A 132 -1.99 8.56 -0.25
CA VAL A 132 -0.76 8.04 0.37
C VAL A 132 -0.71 8.43 1.83
N PHE A 133 -0.33 7.47 2.71
CA PHE A 133 -0.13 7.74 4.13
C PHE A 133 1.13 8.59 4.34
N LEU A 134 1.00 9.63 5.14
CA LEU A 134 2.04 10.61 5.42
C LEU A 134 2.40 10.61 6.92
N THR A 135 3.69 10.60 7.20
CA THR A 135 4.22 10.79 8.56
C THR A 135 4.96 12.11 8.67
N ARG A 136 4.99 12.70 9.87
CA ARG A 136 5.69 13.97 10.10
C ARG A 136 7.20 13.89 9.78
N LYS A 137 7.85 12.79 10.18
CA LYS A 137 9.31 12.65 10.07
C LYS A 137 9.78 12.16 8.71
N TRP A 138 9.04 11.24 8.07
CA TRP A 138 9.51 10.55 6.87
C TRP A 138 8.63 10.81 5.64
N GLY A 139 7.55 11.60 5.80
CA GLY A 139 6.56 11.78 4.74
C GLY A 139 5.98 10.43 4.31
N PRO A 140 5.88 10.15 3.00
CA PRO A 140 5.32 8.90 2.47
C PRO A 140 6.30 7.70 2.51
N ARG A 141 7.57 7.92 2.89
CA ARG A 141 8.64 6.92 2.81
C ARG A 141 8.63 5.93 3.96
N VAL A 142 7.51 5.24 4.13
CA VAL A 142 7.33 4.24 5.19
C VAL A 142 6.59 3.01 4.69
N ARG A 143 6.75 1.90 5.42
CA ARG A 143 5.90 0.72 5.35
C ARG A 143 5.27 0.49 6.72
N ILE A 144 4.07 -0.06 6.73
CA ILE A 144 3.24 -0.18 7.92
C ILE A 144 3.06 -1.66 8.25
N GLY A 145 3.39 -2.04 9.48
CA GLY A 145 3.01 -3.30 10.11
C GLY A 145 1.87 -3.04 11.09
N THR A 146 1.01 -4.02 11.30
CA THR A 146 -0.15 -3.92 12.21
C THR A 146 -0.24 -5.18 13.05
N ILE A 147 -0.57 -5.02 14.33
CA ILE A 147 -0.78 -6.09 15.29
C ILE A 147 -2.12 -5.83 15.99
N LEU A 148 -2.91 -6.87 16.19
CA LEU A 148 -4.11 -6.85 17.00
C LEU A 148 -3.81 -7.52 18.33
N THR A 149 -4.35 -7.01 19.44
CA THR A 149 -4.19 -7.62 20.75
C THR A 149 -5.43 -7.43 21.62
N ASP A 150 -5.67 -8.38 22.53
CA ASP A 150 -6.66 -8.28 23.60
C ASP A 150 -6.16 -7.44 24.80
N ALA A 151 -4.88 -7.08 24.83
CA ALA A 151 -4.36 -6.10 25.78
C ALA A 151 -5.08 -4.76 25.62
N GLN A 152 -5.60 -4.23 26.72
CA GLN A 152 -6.18 -2.89 26.73
C GLN A 152 -5.06 -1.85 26.93
N LEU A 153 -4.66 -1.25 25.84
CA LEU A 153 -3.59 -0.25 25.81
C LEU A 153 -4.19 1.16 25.69
N GLU A 154 -3.50 2.15 26.25
CA GLU A 154 -3.89 3.54 26.10
C GLU A 154 -3.67 4.01 24.64
N PRO A 155 -4.68 4.58 23.97
CA PRO A 155 -4.54 5.01 22.59
C PRO A 155 -3.73 6.30 22.49
N ASP A 156 -2.89 6.38 21.46
CA ASP A 156 -2.17 7.61 21.12
C ASP A 156 -3.11 8.68 20.56
N PRO A 157 -2.77 9.97 20.75
CA PRO A 157 -3.56 11.08 20.21
C PRO A 157 -3.54 11.06 18.68
N LEU A 158 -4.69 11.35 18.06
CA LEU A 158 -4.83 11.45 16.61
C LEU A 158 -4.11 12.70 16.08
N VAL A 159 -3.51 12.59 14.91
CA VAL A 159 -2.98 13.74 14.18
C VAL A 159 -4.15 14.58 13.65
N GLU A 160 -4.09 15.90 13.84
CA GLU A 160 -5.12 16.81 13.30
C GLU A 160 -5.13 16.75 11.76
N PRO A 161 -6.32 16.53 11.14
CA PRO A 161 -6.44 16.52 9.69
C PRO A 161 -5.89 17.81 9.06
N GLY A 162 -5.18 17.66 7.94
CA GLY A 162 -4.57 18.79 7.25
C GLY A 162 -3.21 19.25 7.80
N THR A 163 -2.72 18.63 8.88
CA THR A 163 -1.42 18.98 9.46
C THR A 163 -0.24 18.59 8.56
N LEU A 164 -0.35 17.46 7.88
CA LEU A 164 0.72 16.93 7.02
C LEU A 164 0.43 17.14 5.54
N CYS A 165 -0.84 17.16 5.15
CA CYS A 165 -1.29 17.42 3.80
C CYS A 165 -2.05 18.75 3.72
N ASN A 166 -1.38 19.81 3.34
CA ASN A 166 -1.98 21.14 3.14
C ASN A 166 -2.75 21.30 1.80
N ARG A 167 -2.99 20.20 1.10
CA ARG A 167 -3.69 20.17 -0.21
C ARG A 167 -3.07 21.09 -1.27
N CYS A 168 -1.76 21.20 -1.31
CA CYS A 168 -1.03 21.99 -2.32
C CYS A 168 -1.21 21.51 -3.77
N MET A 169 -1.83 20.36 -3.99
CA MET A 169 -2.11 19.72 -5.29
C MET A 169 -0.88 19.38 -6.15
N ARG A 170 0.32 19.46 -5.60
CA ARG A 170 1.54 19.03 -6.33
C ARG A 170 1.43 17.59 -6.84
N CYS A 171 0.92 16.68 -5.97
CA CYS A 171 0.72 15.29 -6.33
C CYS A 171 -0.22 15.10 -7.54
N VAL A 172 -1.14 16.02 -7.78
CA VAL A 172 -2.02 16.00 -8.97
C VAL A 172 -1.24 16.32 -10.23
N GLY A 173 -0.43 17.40 -10.18
CA GLY A 173 0.43 17.80 -11.31
C GLY A 173 1.51 16.78 -11.64
N ASP A 174 2.14 16.22 -10.60
CA ASP A 174 3.26 15.29 -10.72
C ASP A 174 2.83 13.84 -11.03
N CYS A 175 1.52 13.52 -10.98
CA CYS A 175 1.04 12.18 -11.28
C CYS A 175 1.14 11.88 -12.79
N PRO A 176 2.06 11.01 -13.26
CA PRO A 176 2.23 10.77 -14.67
C PRO A 176 1.01 10.13 -15.33
N GLY A 177 0.26 9.31 -14.59
CA GLY A 177 -0.98 8.70 -15.07
C GLY A 177 -2.22 9.60 -14.99
N GLY A 178 -2.12 10.83 -14.42
CA GLY A 178 -3.28 11.68 -14.18
C GLY A 178 -4.37 10.99 -13.34
N ALA A 179 -3.95 10.13 -12.41
CA ALA A 179 -4.85 9.32 -11.61
C ALA A 179 -5.39 10.05 -10.37
N ILE A 180 -4.70 11.08 -9.91
CA ILE A 180 -5.08 11.84 -8.71
C ILE A 180 -5.99 13.00 -9.15
N PRO A 181 -7.25 13.09 -8.68
CA PRO A 181 -8.19 14.11 -9.10
C PRO A 181 -7.79 15.50 -8.59
N LYS A 182 -8.16 16.53 -9.32
CA LYS A 182 -8.15 17.91 -8.81
C LYS A 182 -9.24 18.06 -7.73
N ALA A 183 -9.09 19.07 -6.88
CA ALA A 183 -10.16 19.41 -5.96
C ALA A 183 -11.44 19.77 -6.74
N GLY A 184 -12.57 19.17 -6.34
CA GLY A 184 -13.87 19.36 -7.01
C GLY A 184 -14.08 18.54 -8.29
N GLU A 185 -13.09 17.80 -8.78
CA GLU A 185 -13.25 16.95 -9.95
C GLU A 185 -14.00 15.64 -9.64
N ARG A 186 -13.79 15.10 -8.46
CA ARG A 186 -14.47 13.91 -7.92
C ARG A 186 -14.79 14.15 -6.45
N GLU A 187 -15.86 13.53 -5.96
CA GLU A 187 -16.15 13.54 -4.52
C GLU A 187 -15.02 12.88 -3.76
N PRO A 188 -14.46 13.53 -2.74
CA PRO A 188 -13.40 12.96 -1.94
C PRO A 188 -13.91 11.82 -1.06
N ILE A 189 -13.04 10.89 -0.77
CA ILE A 189 -13.29 9.85 0.22
C ILE A 189 -13.11 10.45 1.61
N ARG A 190 -14.07 10.20 2.49
CA ARG A 190 -14.06 10.65 3.89
C ARG A 190 -14.17 9.48 4.84
N ILE A 191 -13.43 9.52 5.92
CA ILE A 191 -13.60 8.62 7.06
C ILE A 191 -13.64 9.45 8.34
N GLN A 192 -14.41 8.97 9.30
CA GLN A 192 -14.43 9.53 10.64
C GLN A 192 -13.75 8.56 11.61
N ILE A 193 -12.83 9.09 12.43
CA ILE A 193 -12.17 8.37 13.52
C ILE A 193 -12.27 9.27 14.75
N ASP A 194 -12.96 8.83 15.78
CA ASP A 194 -13.35 9.63 16.94
C ASP A 194 -14.08 10.92 16.48
N ASP A 195 -13.61 12.08 16.90
CA ASP A 195 -14.15 13.39 16.55
C ASP A 195 -13.56 13.99 15.25
N LYS A 196 -12.63 13.28 14.59
CA LYS A 196 -11.88 13.80 13.43
C LYS A 196 -12.33 13.16 12.12
N THR A 197 -12.47 14.03 11.11
CA THR A 197 -12.76 13.59 9.73
C THR A 197 -11.51 13.73 8.86
N TYR A 198 -11.05 12.63 8.32
CA TYR A 198 -9.96 12.57 7.35
C TYR A 198 -10.51 12.46 5.95
N GLU A 199 -9.89 13.18 5.01
CA GLU A 199 -10.37 13.28 3.63
C GLU A 199 -9.20 13.18 2.65
N TRP A 200 -9.41 12.45 1.55
CA TRP A 200 -8.45 12.36 0.44
C TRP A 200 -9.15 12.23 -0.90
N GLY A 201 -8.41 12.49 -1.99
CA GLY A 201 -8.94 12.39 -3.35
C GLY A 201 -9.33 10.95 -3.71
N ASP A 202 -10.45 10.80 -4.39
CA ASP A 202 -10.86 9.52 -4.98
C ASP A 202 -10.01 9.21 -6.22
N VAL A 203 -8.85 8.59 -5.98
CA VAL A 203 -7.85 8.27 -7.01
C VAL A 203 -8.41 7.29 -8.02
N HIS A 204 -8.27 7.57 -9.30
CA HIS A 204 -8.64 6.66 -10.39
C HIS A 204 -7.69 5.45 -10.38
N MET A 205 -8.12 4.37 -9.73
CA MET A 205 -7.27 3.21 -9.47
C MET A 205 -6.80 2.50 -10.74
N GLY A 206 -7.60 2.46 -11.79
CA GLY A 206 -7.18 1.90 -13.07
C GLY A 206 -5.98 2.61 -13.67
N ARG A 207 -6.00 3.94 -13.75
CA ARG A 207 -4.85 4.73 -14.22
C ARG A 207 -3.64 4.58 -13.30
N CYS A 208 -3.86 4.56 -11.98
CA CYS A 208 -2.81 4.33 -11.00
C CYS A 208 -2.15 2.98 -11.22
N THR A 209 -2.94 1.92 -11.41
CA THR A 209 -2.46 0.55 -11.61
C THR A 209 -1.66 0.41 -12.90
N LEU A 210 -2.17 0.92 -14.02
CA LEU A 210 -1.44 0.93 -15.30
C LEU A 210 -0.08 1.63 -15.17
N THR A 211 -0.08 2.82 -14.57
CA THR A 211 1.18 3.59 -14.39
C THR A 211 2.14 2.88 -13.44
N HIS A 212 1.63 2.32 -12.34
CA HIS A 212 2.44 1.62 -11.34
C HIS A 212 3.11 0.36 -11.91
N HIS A 213 2.47 -0.32 -12.85
CA HIS A 213 3.02 -1.49 -13.53
C HIS A 213 3.85 -1.16 -14.79
N GLY A 214 4.22 0.09 -14.97
CA GLY A 214 5.11 0.52 -16.06
C GLY A 214 4.43 0.68 -17.42
N LEU A 215 3.11 0.58 -17.50
CA LEU A 215 2.33 0.71 -18.73
C LEU A 215 2.01 2.18 -19.08
N ASN A 216 2.87 3.09 -18.74
CA ASN A 216 2.71 4.51 -19.04
C ASN A 216 3.94 5.05 -19.74
N TRP A 217 3.80 5.42 -20.99
CA TRP A 217 4.87 5.98 -21.78
C TRP A 217 5.54 7.21 -21.18
N GLU A 218 4.81 8.03 -20.44
CA GLU A 218 5.36 9.22 -19.80
C GLU A 218 6.25 8.88 -18.59
N ALA A 219 6.02 7.73 -17.97
CA ALA A 219 6.71 7.32 -16.74
C ALA A 219 7.71 6.18 -16.92
N SER A 220 7.54 5.35 -17.97
CA SER A 220 8.41 4.21 -18.22
C SER A 220 9.43 4.54 -19.32
N PRO A 221 10.71 4.66 -19.01
CA PRO A 221 11.73 4.92 -20.02
C PRO A 221 11.94 3.74 -20.98
N PHE A 222 11.49 2.55 -20.59
CA PHE A 222 11.71 1.31 -21.35
C PHE A 222 10.55 0.95 -22.28
N LEU A 223 9.33 1.33 -21.95
CA LEU A 223 8.13 0.88 -22.65
C LEU A 223 8.18 1.19 -24.16
N ARG A 224 8.62 2.37 -24.54
CA ARG A 224 8.75 2.77 -25.96
C ARG A 224 9.85 2.00 -26.70
N HIS A 225 10.89 1.58 -25.97
CA HIS A 225 11.98 0.81 -26.54
C HIS A 225 11.60 -0.66 -26.69
N ASP A 226 11.02 -1.25 -25.64
CA ASP A 226 10.76 -2.68 -25.56
C ASP A 226 9.45 -3.09 -26.22
N LEU A 227 8.45 -2.19 -26.22
CA LEU A 227 7.12 -2.38 -26.82
C LEU A 227 6.71 -1.18 -27.68
N PRO A 228 7.44 -0.89 -28.80
CA PRO A 228 7.21 0.32 -29.61
C PRO A 228 5.82 0.40 -30.23
N ASP A 229 5.16 -0.74 -30.47
CA ASP A 229 3.83 -0.83 -31.07
C ASP A 229 2.70 -0.70 -30.03
N LEU A 230 3.03 -0.66 -28.74
CA LEU A 230 2.04 -0.48 -27.68
C LEU A 230 1.69 1.00 -27.52
N ASP A 231 0.60 1.45 -28.14
CA ASP A 231 0.07 2.79 -27.93
C ASP A 231 -0.68 2.89 -26.59
N MET A 232 0.03 3.21 -25.52
CA MET A 232 -0.54 3.34 -24.18
C MET A 232 -0.30 4.73 -23.59
N ASN A 233 -1.24 5.63 -23.81
CA ASN A 233 -1.33 6.89 -23.09
C ASN A 233 -2.33 6.77 -21.94
N VAL A 234 -1.83 6.54 -20.72
CA VAL A 234 -2.68 6.30 -19.55
C VAL A 234 -3.57 7.49 -19.20
N ARG A 235 -3.09 8.73 -19.40
CA ARG A 235 -3.91 9.94 -19.14
C ARG A 235 -5.13 10.02 -20.06
N GLN A 236 -5.02 9.54 -21.28
CA GLN A 236 -6.06 9.54 -22.29
C GLN A 236 -6.83 8.22 -22.34
N SER A 237 -6.38 7.23 -21.56
CA SER A 237 -7.03 5.92 -21.51
C SER A 237 -8.49 6.03 -21.09
N LYS A 238 -9.35 5.39 -21.87
CA LYS A 238 -10.80 5.24 -21.60
C LYS A 238 -11.12 3.95 -20.85
N LEU A 239 -10.09 3.15 -20.51
CA LEU A 239 -10.29 1.91 -19.77
C LEU A 239 -10.94 2.18 -18.43
N THR A 240 -11.95 1.40 -18.11
CA THR A 240 -12.51 1.32 -16.77
C THR A 240 -11.48 0.79 -15.79
N GLU A 241 -11.70 0.94 -14.48
CA GLU A 241 -10.80 0.37 -13.48
C GLU A 241 -10.67 -1.15 -13.63
N GLU A 242 -11.76 -1.83 -13.91
CA GLU A 242 -11.76 -3.29 -14.10
C GLU A 242 -10.97 -3.72 -15.33
N GLU A 243 -11.13 -3.03 -16.46
CA GLU A 243 -10.36 -3.29 -17.67
C GLU A 243 -8.87 -3.04 -17.46
N ALA A 244 -8.51 -1.96 -16.76
CA ALA A 244 -7.13 -1.66 -16.40
C ALA A 244 -6.51 -2.76 -15.53
N TYR A 245 -7.26 -3.28 -14.55
CA TYR A 245 -6.80 -4.43 -13.74
C TYR A 245 -6.63 -5.69 -14.58
N ARG A 246 -7.56 -5.96 -15.52
CA ARG A 246 -7.44 -7.12 -16.43
C ARG A 246 -6.19 -7.02 -17.29
N VAL A 247 -5.91 -5.84 -17.86
CA VAL A 247 -4.68 -5.60 -18.64
C VAL A 247 -3.44 -5.88 -17.81
N CYS A 248 -3.33 -5.29 -16.61
CA CYS A 248 -2.20 -5.52 -15.72
C CYS A 248 -2.05 -7.00 -15.33
N TYR A 249 -3.17 -7.66 -15.02
CA TYR A 249 -3.16 -9.08 -14.66
C TYR A 249 -2.71 -9.96 -15.83
N SER A 250 -3.20 -9.70 -17.03
CA SER A 250 -2.83 -10.44 -18.24
C SER A 250 -1.35 -10.30 -18.55
N LEU A 251 -0.79 -9.09 -18.37
CA LEU A 251 0.64 -8.86 -18.56
C LEU A 251 1.48 -9.55 -17.47
N ALA A 252 1.02 -9.56 -16.22
CA ALA A 252 1.70 -10.28 -15.15
C ALA A 252 1.67 -11.81 -15.34
N GLN A 253 0.69 -12.34 -16.08
CA GLN A 253 0.58 -13.75 -16.44
C GLN A 253 1.22 -14.07 -17.80
N ALA A 254 1.65 -13.06 -18.56
CA ALA A 254 2.33 -13.29 -19.83
C ALA A 254 3.62 -14.11 -19.56
N ASN A 255 3.80 -15.15 -20.37
CA ASN A 255 5.05 -15.93 -20.33
C ASN A 255 6.16 -15.07 -20.93
N TRP A 256 6.87 -14.41 -20.07
CA TRP A 256 8.16 -13.81 -20.43
C TRP A 256 9.11 -14.92 -20.83
N THR A 257 9.87 -14.73 -21.88
CA THR A 257 10.86 -15.73 -22.36
C THR A 257 11.69 -16.21 -21.17
N PRO A 258 11.66 -17.51 -20.84
CA PRO A 258 12.44 -18.03 -19.71
C PRO A 258 13.90 -17.68 -19.87
N ALA A 259 14.53 -17.23 -18.78
CA ALA A 259 15.96 -16.89 -18.80
C ALA A 259 16.85 -18.06 -19.27
N ALA A 260 16.35 -19.29 -19.16
CA ALA A 260 17.03 -20.51 -19.64
C ALA A 260 17.10 -20.62 -21.18
N GLU A 261 16.30 -19.88 -21.92
CA GLU A 261 16.33 -19.84 -23.40
C GLU A 261 17.28 -18.77 -23.94
N LEU A 262 17.86 -17.97 -23.06
CA LEU A 262 18.77 -16.91 -23.44
C LEU A 262 20.23 -17.35 -23.23
N ASP A 263 21.11 -16.89 -24.10
CA ASP A 263 22.55 -17.02 -23.87
C ASP A 263 22.91 -16.39 -22.50
N THR A 264 23.98 -16.87 -21.89
CA THR A 264 24.32 -16.56 -20.48
C THR A 264 24.40 -15.06 -20.19
N GLY A 265 24.83 -14.24 -21.13
CA GLY A 265 24.82 -12.79 -21.02
C GLY A 265 23.43 -12.21 -21.05
N ASP A 266 22.58 -12.72 -21.92
CA ASP A 266 21.19 -12.29 -22.08
C ASP A 266 20.30 -12.84 -20.95
N ALA A 267 20.62 -14.03 -20.39
CA ALA A 267 19.92 -14.56 -19.23
C ALA A 267 20.04 -13.66 -17.99
N VAL A 268 21.24 -13.08 -17.77
CA VAL A 268 21.46 -12.12 -16.70
C VAL A 268 20.65 -10.85 -16.95
N MET A 269 20.65 -10.34 -18.19
CA MET A 269 19.88 -9.16 -18.55
C MET A 269 18.37 -9.42 -18.51
N ALA A 270 17.90 -10.59 -18.92
CA ALA A 270 16.50 -11.00 -18.80
C ALA A 270 16.08 -11.13 -17.33
N TYR A 271 16.94 -11.70 -16.48
CA TYR A 271 16.68 -11.75 -15.04
C TYR A 271 16.58 -10.35 -14.43
N TYR A 272 17.45 -9.43 -14.81
CA TYR A 272 17.37 -8.04 -14.40
C TYR A 272 16.13 -7.35 -14.96
N ARG A 273 15.73 -7.61 -16.20
CA ARG A 273 14.47 -7.10 -16.77
C ARG A 273 13.28 -7.62 -15.99
N GLN A 274 13.18 -8.91 -15.68
CA GLN A 274 12.12 -9.48 -14.85
C GLN A 274 12.04 -8.86 -13.46
N ILE A 275 13.17 -8.46 -12.87
CA ILE A 275 13.20 -7.77 -11.57
C ILE A 275 12.80 -6.29 -11.71
N ILE A 276 13.07 -5.68 -12.84
CA ILE A 276 12.75 -4.27 -13.12
C ILE A 276 11.28 -4.11 -13.52
N GLU A 277 10.71 -5.11 -14.16
CA GLU A 277 9.31 -5.14 -14.63
C GLU A 277 8.30 -5.54 -13.55
N HIS A 278 8.76 -5.97 -12.38
CA HIS A 278 7.97 -6.26 -11.18
C HIS A 278 8.32 -5.32 -10.03
#